data_f2bbc195374d2c8b42790508991f4d01
#
_entry.id   f2bbc195374d2c8b42790508991f4d01
#
_cell.length_a   1.000
_cell.length_b   1.000
_cell.length_c   1.000
_cell.angle_alpha   90.00
_cell.angle_beta   90.00
_cell.angle_gamma   90.00
#
_symmetry.space_group_name_H-M   'P 1'
#
loop_
_entity.id
_entity.type
_entity.pdbx_description
1 polymer ?
#
loop_
_entity_poly.entity_id
_entity_poly.type
_entity_poly.pdbx_seq_one_letter_code
_entity_poly.pdbx_strand_id
1 'polypeptide(L)'
;MGDCRTDPLRVEFDRQLKLEFHGSTVTSDAGLLAYRELDDALDLTRTAATGLHDTRTGPNTQHGLDALLRQSIYSRLAGYEDVNDAERLCVDPAMRAVVGGRAKDRTAASTSEMARFETDTLGTPENLKHLSDVLGRWIDQAHRHRTPTKLLLDMDSSVSETRPFTV
;
A
#
# COMPACT_ATOMS: atom_id res chain seq x y z
N MET A 1 -5.64 -17.95 29.53
CA MET A 1 -6.70 -16.95 29.47
C MET A 1 -5.98 -15.63 29.28
N GLY A 2 -5.90 -15.11 28.06
CA GLY A 2 -5.20 -13.86 27.76
C GLY A 2 -5.97 -12.68 28.34
N ASP A 3 -5.28 -11.83 29.03
CA ASP A 3 -5.82 -10.59 29.59
C ASP A 3 -6.28 -9.72 28.42
N CYS A 4 -7.59 -9.51 28.33
CA CYS A 4 -8.19 -8.68 27.29
C CYS A 4 -7.87 -7.22 27.65
N ARG A 5 -6.82 -6.66 27.04
CA ARG A 5 -6.55 -5.23 27.15
C ARG A 5 -7.76 -4.46 26.60
N THR A 6 -8.42 -3.75 27.48
CA THR A 6 -9.62 -2.96 27.18
C THR A 6 -9.31 -1.62 26.52
N ASP A 7 -8.04 -1.25 26.42
CA ASP A 7 -7.65 0.02 25.82
C ASP A 7 -7.56 -0.12 24.30
N PRO A 8 -8.27 0.74 23.54
CA PRO A 8 -8.20 0.74 22.09
C PRO A 8 -6.79 1.09 21.63
N LEU A 9 -6.29 0.38 20.63
CA LEU A 9 -5.06 0.73 19.94
C LEU A 9 -5.23 2.09 19.25
N ARG A 10 -4.36 3.03 19.58
CA ARG A 10 -4.29 4.33 18.88
C ARG A 10 -3.22 4.27 17.82
N VAL A 11 -3.55 4.79 16.64
CA VAL A 11 -2.59 4.90 15.54
C VAL A 11 -1.91 6.27 15.56
N GLU A 12 -0.60 6.30 15.38
CA GLU A 12 0.17 7.55 15.48
C GLU A 12 -0.01 8.47 14.28
N PHE A 13 -0.26 7.92 13.09
CA PHE A 13 -0.48 8.73 11.88
C PHE A 13 -1.77 9.55 11.93
N ASP A 14 -2.75 9.15 12.75
CA ASP A 14 -3.95 9.91 13.02
C ASP A 14 -4.52 9.57 14.42
N ARG A 15 -4.24 10.43 15.38
CA ARG A 15 -4.65 10.23 16.79
C ARG A 15 -6.16 10.29 17.05
N GLN A 16 -6.97 10.72 16.07
CA GLN A 16 -8.42 10.68 16.17
C GLN A 16 -8.97 9.27 15.92
N LEU A 17 -8.19 8.43 15.22
CA LEU A 17 -8.57 7.05 14.96
C LEU A 17 -8.26 6.17 16.16
N LYS A 18 -9.22 5.28 16.45
CA LYS A 18 -9.08 4.21 17.42
C LYS A 18 -9.32 2.89 16.72
N LEU A 19 -8.44 1.93 16.96
CA LEU A 19 -8.61 0.56 16.48
C LEU A 19 -9.19 -0.27 17.62
N GLU A 20 -10.41 -0.75 17.44
CA GLU A 20 -11.11 -1.59 18.41
C GLU A 20 -11.57 -2.88 17.72
N PHE A 21 -11.41 -4.00 18.42
CA PHE A 21 -11.84 -5.32 17.92
C PHE A 21 -13.15 -5.71 18.59
N HIS A 22 -14.27 -5.58 17.89
CA HIS A 22 -15.61 -5.87 18.38
C HIS A 22 -16.18 -7.23 17.93
N GLY A 23 -15.34 -8.14 17.46
CA GLY A 23 -15.74 -9.46 17.00
C GLY A 23 -16.15 -9.48 15.52
N SER A 24 -16.87 -10.52 15.09
CA SER A 24 -17.04 -10.91 13.69
C SER A 24 -17.93 -10.00 12.82
N THR A 25 -18.42 -8.89 13.33
CA THR A 25 -19.34 -8.00 12.59
C THR A 25 -18.67 -6.81 11.91
N VAL A 26 -17.35 -6.65 12.09
CA VAL A 26 -16.59 -5.59 11.43
C VAL A 26 -16.25 -6.06 10.02
N THR A 27 -16.95 -5.51 9.06
CA THR A 27 -16.79 -5.84 7.63
C THR A 27 -15.81 -4.92 6.91
N SER A 28 -15.20 -3.98 7.62
CA SER A 28 -14.28 -3.04 7.00
C SER A 28 -12.85 -3.57 7.06
N ASP A 29 -12.05 -3.09 6.12
CA ASP A 29 -10.62 -3.33 6.03
C ASP A 29 -9.85 -2.59 7.15
N ALA A 30 -10.42 -2.55 8.37
CA ALA A 30 -9.85 -1.84 9.52
C ALA A 30 -8.44 -2.35 9.89
N GLY A 31 -8.12 -3.60 9.55
CA GLY A 31 -6.76 -4.14 9.69
C GLY A 31 -5.71 -3.33 8.92
N LEU A 32 -6.08 -2.64 7.85
CA LEU A 32 -5.19 -1.76 7.10
C LEU A 32 -4.64 -0.61 7.94
N LEU A 33 -5.34 -0.18 8.99
CA LEU A 33 -4.86 0.87 9.89
C LEU A 33 -3.57 0.45 10.60
N ALA A 34 -3.44 -0.84 10.99
CA ALA A 34 -2.22 -1.35 11.59
C ALA A 34 -1.06 -1.42 10.58
N TYR A 35 -1.36 -1.81 9.33
CA TYR A 35 -0.36 -1.75 8.26
C TYR A 35 0.09 -0.32 7.96
N ARG A 36 -0.84 0.63 8.03
CA ARG A 36 -0.50 2.05 7.85
C ARG A 36 0.43 2.56 8.94
N GLU A 37 0.22 2.15 10.18
CA GLU A 37 1.11 2.47 11.30
C GLU A 37 2.52 1.90 11.07
N LEU A 38 2.60 0.66 10.62
CA LEU A 38 3.88 0.03 10.26
C LEU A 38 4.55 0.74 9.09
N ASP A 39 3.78 1.12 8.07
CA ASP A 39 4.28 1.88 6.91
C ASP A 39 4.89 3.22 7.34
N ASP A 40 4.22 3.96 8.22
CA ASP A 40 4.75 5.23 8.71
C ASP A 40 5.99 5.04 9.61
N ALA A 41 6.00 4.01 10.46
CA ALA A 41 7.14 3.69 11.32
C ALA A 41 8.39 3.29 10.51
N LEU A 42 8.21 2.59 9.41
CA LEU A 42 9.27 2.11 8.53
C LEU A 42 9.48 2.99 7.29
N ASP A 43 8.65 4.02 7.09
CA ASP A 43 8.72 4.93 5.96
C ASP A 43 8.71 4.24 4.58
N LEU A 44 7.90 3.17 4.43
CA LEU A 44 7.97 2.29 3.27
C LEU A 44 7.41 2.95 2.02
N THR A 45 6.11 3.32 2.03
CA THR A 45 5.45 3.87 0.84
C THR A 45 5.97 5.26 0.50
N ARG A 46 6.35 6.08 1.48
CA ARG A 46 6.94 7.40 1.21
C ARG A 46 8.28 7.26 0.52
N THR A 47 9.16 6.38 1.01
CA THR A 47 10.46 6.11 0.37
C THR A 47 10.27 5.58 -1.05
N ALA A 48 9.32 4.68 -1.27
CA ALA A 48 9.01 4.16 -2.59
C ALA A 48 8.48 5.26 -3.53
N ALA A 49 7.55 6.08 -3.05
CA ALA A 49 6.93 7.15 -3.86
C ALA A 49 7.92 8.27 -4.24
N THR A 50 8.88 8.59 -3.36
CA THR A 50 9.85 9.67 -3.60
C THR A 50 10.72 9.42 -4.83
N GLY A 51 10.97 8.17 -5.17
CA GLY A 51 11.77 7.82 -6.35
C GLY A 51 10.96 7.60 -7.63
N LEU A 52 9.63 7.70 -7.56
CA LEU A 52 8.80 7.58 -8.75
C LEU A 52 8.83 8.87 -9.58
N HIS A 53 8.99 8.71 -10.88
CA HIS A 53 8.85 9.80 -11.83
C HIS A 53 7.37 10.02 -12.17
N ASP A 54 6.86 11.22 -11.90
CA ASP A 54 5.48 11.59 -12.23
C ASP A 54 5.37 12.05 -13.68
N THR A 55 4.74 11.23 -14.50
CA THR A 55 4.50 11.54 -15.92
C THR A 55 3.23 12.35 -16.16
N ARG A 56 2.43 12.54 -15.11
CA ARG A 56 1.13 13.21 -15.20
C ARG A 56 1.32 14.71 -15.35
N THR A 57 0.64 15.27 -16.32
CA THR A 57 0.63 16.71 -16.59
C THR A 57 -0.80 17.26 -16.48
N GLY A 58 -0.95 18.45 -15.93
CA GLY A 58 -2.23 19.18 -15.93
C GLY A 58 -2.87 19.39 -14.57
N PRO A 59 -3.91 20.21 -14.51
CA PRO A 59 -4.56 20.64 -13.25
C PRO A 59 -5.42 19.54 -12.60
N ASN A 60 -5.67 18.43 -13.29
CA ASN A 60 -6.52 17.34 -12.81
C ASN A 60 -5.80 16.30 -11.95
N THR A 61 -4.54 16.54 -11.61
CA THR A 61 -3.79 15.69 -10.69
C THR A 61 -4.33 15.86 -9.27
N GLN A 62 -5.28 15.00 -8.91
CA GLN A 62 -6.01 15.15 -7.63
C GLN A 62 -5.27 14.49 -6.46
N HIS A 63 -4.60 13.36 -6.71
CA HIS A 63 -3.88 12.58 -5.70
C HIS A 63 -2.38 12.58 -6.00
N GLY A 64 -1.56 12.71 -4.95
CA GLY A 64 -0.11 12.57 -5.05
C GLY A 64 0.31 11.13 -5.36
N LEU A 65 1.54 10.94 -5.84
CA LEU A 65 2.08 9.61 -6.12
C LEU A 65 2.09 8.70 -4.89
N ASP A 66 2.37 9.26 -3.72
CA ASP A 66 2.35 8.55 -2.44
C ASP A 66 0.96 8.01 -2.10
N ALA A 67 -0.09 8.81 -2.33
CA ALA A 67 -1.47 8.41 -2.11
C ALA A 67 -1.92 7.32 -3.08
N LEU A 68 -1.57 7.44 -4.36
CA LEU A 68 -1.88 6.44 -5.38
C LEU A 68 -1.14 5.13 -5.12
N LEU A 69 0.14 5.21 -4.76
CA LEU A 69 0.94 4.02 -4.42
C LEU A 69 0.38 3.32 -3.19
N ARG A 70 0.00 4.07 -2.16
CA ARG A 70 -0.67 3.50 -0.98
C ARG A 70 -1.96 2.81 -1.36
N GLN A 71 -2.82 3.46 -2.12
CA GLN A 71 -4.07 2.85 -2.54
C GLN A 71 -3.84 1.55 -3.30
N SER A 72 -2.89 1.51 -4.24
CA SER A 72 -2.53 0.32 -4.99
C SER A 72 -2.04 -0.83 -4.07
N ILE A 73 -1.14 -0.53 -3.14
CA ILE A 73 -0.60 -1.53 -2.21
C ILE A 73 -1.68 -2.00 -1.23
N TYR A 74 -2.39 -1.09 -0.60
CA TYR A 74 -3.36 -1.43 0.43
C TYR A 74 -4.61 -2.12 -0.12
N SER A 75 -5.02 -1.84 -1.37
CA SER A 75 -6.06 -2.61 -2.04
C SER A 75 -5.67 -4.08 -2.14
N ARG A 76 -4.46 -4.37 -2.57
CA ARG A 76 -3.95 -5.75 -2.68
C ARG A 76 -3.78 -6.43 -1.32
N LEU A 77 -3.32 -5.71 -0.30
CA LEU A 77 -3.23 -6.23 1.07
C LEU A 77 -4.61 -6.57 1.65
N ALA A 78 -5.65 -5.87 1.23
CA ALA A 78 -7.03 -6.15 1.60
C ALA A 78 -7.69 -7.24 0.73
N GLY A 79 -6.97 -7.81 -0.24
CA GLY A 79 -7.46 -8.87 -1.11
C GLY A 79 -8.20 -8.38 -2.36
N TYR A 80 -8.12 -7.09 -2.68
CA TYR A 80 -8.68 -6.51 -3.90
C TYR A 80 -7.60 -6.38 -4.96
N GLU A 81 -7.58 -7.31 -5.90
CA GLU A 81 -6.53 -7.38 -6.93
C GLU A 81 -6.88 -6.55 -8.17
N ASP A 82 -8.18 -6.33 -8.41
CA ASP A 82 -8.66 -5.62 -9.59
C ASP A 82 -8.77 -4.10 -9.33
N VAL A 83 -8.28 -3.31 -10.28
CA VAL A 83 -8.44 -1.84 -10.23
C VAL A 83 -9.91 -1.40 -10.25
N ASN A 84 -10.83 -2.24 -10.76
CA ASN A 84 -12.26 -1.95 -10.71
C ASN A 84 -12.81 -1.87 -9.29
N ASP A 85 -12.20 -2.55 -8.33
CA ASP A 85 -12.57 -2.45 -6.92
C ASP A 85 -12.34 -1.04 -6.36
N ALA A 86 -11.53 -0.22 -7.01
CA ALA A 86 -11.30 1.17 -6.62
C ALA A 86 -12.59 2.00 -6.62
N GLU A 87 -13.61 1.65 -7.41
CA GLU A 87 -14.91 2.32 -7.37
C GLU A 87 -15.55 2.24 -5.98
N ARG A 88 -15.46 1.08 -5.35
CA ARG A 88 -15.97 0.86 -3.99
C ARG A 88 -15.00 1.35 -2.92
N LEU A 89 -13.72 1.09 -3.11
CA LEU A 89 -12.68 1.43 -2.13
C LEU A 89 -12.46 2.93 -2.00
N CYS A 90 -12.69 3.72 -3.05
CA CYS A 90 -12.46 5.17 -3.00
C CYS A 90 -13.37 5.90 -2.00
N VAL A 91 -14.50 5.32 -1.63
CA VAL A 91 -15.42 5.87 -0.64
C VAL A 91 -15.32 5.17 0.72
N ASP A 92 -14.61 4.04 0.80
CA ASP A 92 -14.44 3.30 2.04
C ASP A 92 -13.69 4.12 3.09
N PRO A 93 -14.20 4.25 4.32
CA PRO A 93 -13.58 5.07 5.36
C PRO A 93 -12.19 4.60 5.76
N ALA A 94 -11.95 3.28 5.86
CA ALA A 94 -10.65 2.75 6.24
C ALA A 94 -9.63 2.99 5.12
N MET A 95 -10.00 2.71 3.87
CA MET A 95 -9.15 2.99 2.71
C MET A 95 -8.80 4.49 2.62
N ARG A 96 -9.77 5.38 2.77
CA ARG A 96 -9.55 6.83 2.76
C ARG A 96 -8.60 7.27 3.87
N ALA A 97 -8.72 6.68 5.06
CA ALA A 97 -7.84 6.98 6.18
C ALA A 97 -6.39 6.55 5.90
N VAL A 98 -6.18 5.32 5.40
CA VAL A 98 -4.82 4.81 5.13
C VAL A 98 -4.15 5.48 3.93
N VAL A 99 -4.90 5.82 2.90
CA VAL A 99 -4.38 6.61 1.76
C VAL A 99 -3.93 7.99 2.23
N GLY A 100 -4.74 8.62 3.06
CA GLY A 100 -4.41 9.91 3.65
C GLY A 100 -4.58 11.10 2.69
N GLY A 101 -4.00 12.24 3.07
CA GLY A 101 -4.05 13.45 2.25
C GLY A 101 -5.49 13.85 1.89
N ARG A 102 -5.71 14.19 0.62
CA ARG A 102 -7.03 14.59 0.11
C ARG A 102 -8.13 13.52 0.27
N ALA A 103 -7.74 12.24 0.30
CA ALA A 103 -8.70 11.15 0.45
C ALA A 103 -9.46 11.20 1.79
N LYS A 104 -8.87 11.76 2.84
CA LYS A 104 -9.54 11.92 4.14
C LYS A 104 -10.77 12.82 4.05
N ASP A 105 -10.67 13.91 3.32
CA ASP A 105 -11.73 14.93 3.24
C ASP A 105 -12.71 14.67 2.10
N ARG A 106 -12.28 13.88 1.09
CA ARG A 106 -13.07 13.60 -0.12
C ARG A 106 -13.10 12.11 -0.39
N THR A 107 -12.72 11.70 -1.60
CA THR A 107 -12.59 10.29 -2.00
C THR A 107 -11.13 9.95 -2.25
N ALA A 108 -10.77 8.69 -2.14
CA ALA A 108 -9.53 8.18 -2.69
C ALA A 108 -9.64 8.11 -4.23
N ALA A 109 -8.61 7.64 -4.90
CA ALA A 109 -8.56 7.64 -6.35
C ALA A 109 -9.61 6.69 -6.96
N SER A 110 -10.20 7.14 -8.06
CA SER A 110 -11.17 6.36 -8.83
C SER A 110 -10.50 5.24 -9.63
N THR A 111 -11.31 4.30 -10.13
CA THR A 111 -10.85 3.24 -11.04
C THR A 111 -10.04 3.78 -12.21
N SER A 112 -10.53 4.84 -12.88
CA SER A 112 -9.82 5.42 -14.04
C SER A 112 -8.49 6.06 -13.65
N GLU A 113 -8.39 6.64 -12.44
CA GLU A 113 -7.15 7.23 -11.95
C GLU A 113 -6.16 6.15 -11.55
N MET A 114 -6.62 5.08 -10.89
CA MET A 114 -5.79 3.94 -10.53
C MET A 114 -5.28 3.18 -11.76
N ALA A 115 -6.14 2.92 -12.73
CA ALA A 115 -5.73 2.27 -13.98
C ALA A 115 -4.63 3.05 -14.68
N ARG A 116 -4.80 4.37 -14.85
CA ARG A 116 -3.74 5.23 -15.45
C ARG A 116 -2.47 5.26 -14.61
N PHE A 117 -2.59 5.31 -13.30
CA PHE A 117 -1.43 5.26 -12.43
C PHE A 117 -0.64 3.96 -12.61
N GLU A 118 -1.32 2.82 -12.66
CA GLU A 118 -0.65 1.52 -12.82
C GLU A 118 -0.07 1.33 -14.22
N THR A 119 -0.77 1.76 -15.27
CA THR A 119 -0.30 1.58 -16.65
C THR A 119 0.68 2.66 -17.09
N ASP A 120 0.34 3.94 -16.90
CA ASP A 120 1.05 5.05 -17.51
C ASP A 120 2.16 5.59 -16.60
N THR A 121 2.04 5.37 -15.28
CA THR A 121 3.06 5.83 -14.32
C THR A 121 3.94 4.67 -13.86
N LEU A 122 3.38 3.66 -13.19
CA LEU A 122 4.19 2.56 -12.65
C LEU A 122 4.79 1.70 -13.77
N GLY A 123 4.10 1.53 -14.91
CA GLY A 123 4.56 0.75 -16.05
C GLY A 123 5.72 1.34 -16.83
N THR A 124 6.19 2.55 -16.53
CA THR A 124 7.36 3.12 -17.23
C THR A 124 8.65 2.38 -16.87
N PRO A 125 9.61 2.23 -17.82
CA PRO A 125 10.88 1.54 -17.55
C PRO A 125 11.65 2.13 -16.37
N GLU A 126 11.60 3.44 -16.20
CA GLU A 126 12.26 4.15 -15.09
C GLU A 126 11.65 3.80 -13.75
N ASN A 127 10.32 3.82 -13.66
CA ASN A 127 9.59 3.49 -12.43
C ASN A 127 9.68 2.00 -12.11
N LEU A 128 9.63 1.12 -13.11
CA LEU A 128 9.83 -0.32 -12.91
C LEU A 128 11.23 -0.62 -12.35
N LYS A 129 12.27 0.03 -12.88
CA LYS A 129 13.63 -0.10 -12.34
C LYS A 129 13.69 0.38 -10.90
N HIS A 130 13.11 1.56 -10.61
CA HIS A 130 13.07 2.07 -9.24
C HIS A 130 12.35 1.11 -8.29
N LEU A 131 11.19 0.58 -8.68
CA LEU A 131 10.41 -0.35 -7.86
C LEU A 131 11.14 -1.68 -7.62
N SER A 132 11.95 -2.14 -8.58
CA SER A 132 12.79 -3.33 -8.39
C SER A 132 13.80 -3.14 -7.26
N ASP A 133 14.31 -1.93 -7.06
CA ASP A 133 15.27 -1.61 -6.02
C ASP A 133 14.59 -1.34 -4.64
N VAL A 134 13.29 -1.06 -4.64
CA VAL A 134 12.54 -0.69 -3.42
C VAL A 134 12.53 -1.83 -2.40
N LEU A 135 12.36 -3.08 -2.84
CA LEU A 135 12.32 -4.24 -1.93
C LEU A 135 13.60 -4.36 -1.11
N GLY A 136 14.76 -4.21 -1.74
CA GLY A 136 16.05 -4.21 -1.04
C GLY A 136 16.14 -3.09 0.00
N ARG A 137 15.70 -1.89 -0.37
CA ARG A 137 15.68 -0.73 0.54
C ARG A 137 14.74 -0.95 1.73
N TRP A 138 13.59 -1.57 1.53
CA TRP A 138 12.66 -1.89 2.60
C TRP A 138 13.24 -2.92 3.57
N ILE A 139 13.93 -3.94 3.06
CA ILE A 139 14.64 -4.91 3.87
C ILE A 139 15.71 -4.21 4.72
N ASP A 140 16.52 -3.34 4.11
CA ASP A 140 17.54 -2.57 4.82
C ASP A 140 16.92 -1.68 5.91
N GLN A 141 15.78 -1.05 5.62
CA GLN A 141 15.04 -0.22 6.56
C GLN A 141 14.56 -1.05 7.76
N ALA A 142 13.94 -2.20 7.52
CA ALA A 142 13.49 -3.09 8.58
C ALA A 142 14.66 -3.60 9.44
N HIS A 143 15.80 -3.90 8.82
CA HIS A 143 16.99 -4.36 9.52
C HIS A 143 17.67 -3.27 10.37
N ARG A 144 17.47 -1.99 10.08
CA ARG A 144 17.92 -0.90 10.97
C ARG A 144 17.20 -0.91 12.31
N HIS A 145 15.92 -1.31 12.32
CA HIS A 145 15.14 -1.44 13.57
C HIS A 145 15.44 -2.75 14.30
N ARG A 146 15.73 -3.81 13.57
CA ARG A 146 16.07 -5.12 14.13
C ARG A 146 17.07 -5.84 13.26
N THR A 147 18.33 -5.83 13.68
CA THR A 147 19.39 -6.54 12.98
C THR A 147 19.14 -8.04 13.05
N PRO A 148 19.11 -8.77 11.93
CA PRO A 148 18.91 -10.19 11.92
C PRO A 148 20.15 -10.91 12.49
N THR A 149 19.92 -11.89 13.36
CA THR A 149 20.99 -12.75 13.90
C THR A 149 21.20 -14.00 13.05
N LYS A 150 20.22 -14.34 12.22
CA LYS A 150 20.23 -15.51 11.34
C LYS A 150 19.45 -15.21 10.08
N LEU A 151 19.98 -15.55 8.93
CA LEU A 151 19.29 -15.51 7.66
C LEU A 151 19.04 -16.95 7.21
N LEU A 152 17.79 -17.27 6.92
CA LEU A 152 17.38 -18.53 6.30
C LEU A 152 16.92 -18.19 4.89
N LEU A 153 17.58 -18.80 3.91
CA LEU A 153 17.18 -18.71 2.51
C LEU A 153 16.47 -20.02 2.16
N ASP A 154 15.22 -19.89 1.79
CA ASP A 154 14.44 -20.98 1.21
C ASP A 154 14.37 -20.73 -0.30
N MET A 155 14.80 -21.73 -1.08
CA MET A 155 14.81 -21.65 -2.53
C MET A 155 13.84 -22.69 -3.07
N ASP A 156 12.71 -22.22 -3.54
CA ASP A 156 11.77 -23.04 -4.29
C ASP A 156 12.01 -22.92 -5.79
N SER A 157 11.93 -24.03 -6.51
CA SER A 157 12.05 -24.02 -7.97
C SER A 157 10.68 -23.80 -8.60
N SER A 158 10.46 -22.63 -9.18
CA SER A 158 9.32 -22.40 -10.05
C SER A 158 9.71 -22.60 -11.52
N VAL A 159 8.98 -23.49 -12.21
CA VAL A 159 9.09 -23.62 -13.66
C VAL A 159 8.12 -22.64 -14.29
N SER A 160 8.64 -21.63 -14.95
CA SER A 160 7.84 -20.72 -15.79
C SER A 160 7.91 -21.22 -17.24
N GLU A 161 6.81 -21.78 -17.75
CA GLU A 161 6.71 -22.14 -19.15
C GLU A 161 6.61 -20.84 -19.99
N THR A 162 7.69 -20.48 -20.64
CA THR A 162 7.66 -19.46 -21.70
C THR A 162 7.11 -20.10 -22.96
N ARG A 163 5.87 -19.75 -23.34
CA ARG A 163 5.37 -20.12 -24.67
C ARG A 163 6.15 -19.32 -25.72
N PRO A 164 6.78 -19.98 -26.72
CA PRO A 164 7.40 -19.24 -27.81
C PRO A 164 6.31 -18.46 -28.55
N PHE A 165 6.56 -17.17 -28.75
CA PHE A 165 5.74 -16.38 -29.67
C PHE A 165 5.87 -17.00 -31.06
N THR A 166 4.80 -17.61 -31.55
CA THR A 166 4.69 -17.99 -32.95
C THR A 166 4.36 -16.71 -33.72
N VAL A 167 5.31 -16.29 -34.57
CA VAL A 167 5.16 -15.19 -35.54
C VAL A 167 4.28 -15.67 -36.69
#